data_f12dfffc576b7d5b7d2f0d4da7aa5a98
#
_entry.id   f12dfffc576b7d5b7d2f0d4da7aa5a98
#
_cell.length_a   1.000
_cell.length_b   1.000
_cell.length_c   1.000
_cell.angle_alpha   90.00
_cell.angle_beta   90.00
_cell.angle_gamma   90.00
#
_symmetry.space_group_name_H-M   'P 1'
#
loop_
_entity.id
_entity.type
_entity.pdbx_description
1 polymer ?
#
loop_
_entity_poly.entity_id
_entity_poly.type
_entity_poly.pdbx_seq_one_letter_code
_entity_poly.pdbx_strand_id
1 'polypeptide(L)'
;MARKVAAALGGELRGKTVAVLGLTFKPNTDDMREAPSIPLITALQDMGAKVRAYDPTGMEQAKSVLANVAFCKDAYDCAQGASAMVIVTEWEQFRALDFARLKKVMERPVLVDLRNIYRPEEIARHGFVYESVGRARK
;
A
#
# COMPACT_ATOMS: atom_id res chain seq x y z
N MET A 1 2.86 11.71 3.16
CA MET A 1 2.13 10.51 2.70
C MET A 1 1.76 9.57 3.84
N ALA A 2 2.68 9.32 4.75
CA ALA A 2 2.35 8.48 5.91
C ALA A 2 1.21 9.06 6.75
N ARG A 3 1.12 10.37 6.85
CA ARG A 3 0.01 11.03 7.55
C ARG A 3 -1.35 10.74 6.93
N LYS A 4 -1.40 10.63 5.60
CA LYS A 4 -2.64 10.29 4.91
C LYS A 4 -3.08 8.87 5.26
N VAL A 5 -2.13 7.94 5.35
CA VAL A 5 -2.42 6.56 5.77
C VAL A 5 -2.93 6.56 7.21
N ALA A 6 -2.25 7.29 8.12
CA ALA A 6 -2.67 7.38 9.51
C ALA A 6 -4.07 7.97 9.63
N ALA A 7 -4.36 9.04 8.88
CA ALA A 7 -5.68 9.66 8.91
C ALA A 7 -6.78 8.70 8.44
N ALA A 8 -6.50 7.88 7.43
CA ALA A 8 -7.45 6.89 6.94
C ALA A 8 -7.74 5.80 7.98
N LEU A 9 -6.84 5.60 8.95
CA LEU A 9 -6.99 4.61 10.01
C LEU A 9 -7.35 5.25 11.38
N GLY A 10 -7.82 6.49 11.37
CA GLY A 10 -8.25 7.16 12.59
C GLY A 10 -7.15 7.88 13.34
N GLY A 11 -6.00 8.07 12.72
CA GLY A 11 -4.89 8.84 13.29
C GLY A 11 -3.84 8.04 14.05
N GLU A 12 -4.04 6.75 14.25
CA GLU A 12 -3.12 5.88 15.02
C GLU A 12 -2.69 4.68 14.20
N LEU A 13 -1.38 4.49 14.06
CA LEU A 13 -0.81 3.35 13.32
C LEU A 13 -0.16 2.30 14.21
N ARG A 14 0.03 2.60 15.50
CA ARG A 14 0.72 1.69 16.40
C ARG A 14 0.04 0.33 16.44
N GLY A 15 0.80 -0.73 16.19
CA GLY A 15 0.28 -2.09 16.22
C GLY A 15 -0.54 -2.50 15.02
N LYS A 16 -0.73 -1.59 14.04
CA LYS A 16 -1.49 -1.89 12.83
C LYS A 16 -0.56 -2.36 11.73
N THR A 17 -1.09 -3.22 10.85
CA THR A 17 -0.36 -3.73 9.70
C THR A 17 -0.77 -2.96 8.45
N VAL A 18 0.20 -2.49 7.68
CA VAL A 18 -0.03 -1.76 6.44
C VAL A 18 0.60 -2.55 5.30
N ALA A 19 -0.20 -2.83 4.28
CA ALA A 19 0.27 -3.50 3.06
C ALA A 19 0.66 -2.42 2.04
N VAL A 20 1.90 -2.46 1.57
CA VAL A 20 2.41 -1.50 0.60
C VAL A 20 2.60 -2.22 -0.74
N LEU A 21 1.90 -1.77 -1.76
CA LEU A 21 1.99 -2.31 -3.12
C LEU A 21 2.77 -1.36 -4.00
N GLY A 22 3.89 -1.86 -4.54
CA GLY A 22 4.80 -1.08 -5.35
C GLY A 22 5.91 -0.48 -4.50
N LEU A 23 7.14 -0.86 -4.82
CA LEU A 23 8.33 -0.41 -4.09
C LEU A 23 9.27 0.39 -4.99
N THR A 24 9.26 0.10 -6.29
CA THR A 24 10.18 0.72 -7.25
C THR A 24 9.81 2.17 -7.54
N PHE A 25 10.76 2.90 -8.11
CA PHE A 25 10.56 4.32 -8.48
C PHE A 25 9.38 4.50 -9.42
N LYS A 26 9.21 3.58 -10.38
CA LYS A 26 8.11 3.59 -11.36
C LYS A 26 7.83 2.16 -11.83
N PRO A 27 6.72 1.91 -12.56
CA PRO A 27 6.43 0.58 -13.08
C PRO A 27 7.46 0.11 -14.09
N ASN A 28 7.52 -1.20 -14.29
CA ASN A 28 8.35 -1.85 -15.32
C ASN A 28 9.85 -1.67 -15.11
N THR A 29 10.28 -1.56 -13.84
CA THR A 29 11.69 -1.47 -13.48
C THR A 29 11.89 -2.08 -12.09
N ASP A 30 13.12 -2.40 -11.75
CA ASP A 30 13.52 -2.79 -10.38
C ASP A 30 14.27 -1.67 -9.67
N ASP A 31 14.28 -0.47 -10.25
CA ASP A 31 15.03 0.68 -9.74
C ASP A 31 14.43 1.20 -8.44
N MET A 32 15.22 1.16 -7.36
CA MET A 32 14.84 1.66 -6.05
C MET A 32 15.44 3.02 -5.73
N ARG A 33 16.24 3.58 -6.63
CA ARG A 33 16.87 4.90 -6.40
C ARG A 33 15.78 5.96 -6.31
N GLU A 34 15.80 6.75 -5.25
CA GLU A 34 14.82 7.81 -4.99
C GLU A 34 13.37 7.33 -5.00
N ALA A 35 13.14 6.03 -4.76
CA ALA A 35 11.78 5.49 -4.73
C ALA A 35 10.99 6.08 -3.56
N PRO A 36 9.77 6.60 -3.81
CA PRO A 36 8.93 7.17 -2.75
C PRO A 36 8.55 6.18 -1.65
N SER A 37 8.62 4.87 -1.94
CA SER A 37 8.32 3.84 -0.94
C SER A 37 9.30 3.87 0.23
N ILE A 38 10.54 4.27 0.01
CA ILE A 38 11.57 4.26 1.06
C ILE A 38 11.21 5.22 2.20
N PRO A 39 11.02 6.52 1.96
CA PRO A 39 10.62 7.42 3.05
C PRO A 39 9.23 7.11 3.59
N LEU A 40 8.32 6.64 2.74
CA LEU A 40 6.98 6.29 3.20
C LEU A 40 7.01 5.14 4.21
N ILE A 41 7.70 4.04 3.87
CA ILE A 41 7.76 2.88 4.74
C ILE A 41 8.48 3.23 6.05
N THR A 42 9.58 3.97 5.97
CA THR A 42 10.30 4.42 7.16
C THR A 42 9.39 5.24 8.07
N ALA A 43 8.61 6.17 7.51
CA ALA A 43 7.69 6.98 8.29
C ALA A 43 6.57 6.15 8.92
N LEU A 44 6.04 5.17 8.19
CA LEU A 44 5.01 4.27 8.73
C LEU A 44 5.56 3.47 9.92
N GLN A 45 6.78 2.96 9.78
CA GLN A 45 7.44 2.22 10.86
C GLN A 45 7.69 3.11 12.08
N ASP A 46 8.12 4.35 11.86
CA ASP A 46 8.32 5.31 12.94
C ASP A 46 7.02 5.62 13.70
N MET A 47 5.88 5.49 13.03
CA MET A 47 4.56 5.65 13.63
C MET A 47 4.04 4.37 14.29
N GLY A 48 4.84 3.31 14.30
CA GLY A 48 4.52 2.07 14.98
C GLY A 48 3.81 1.02 14.13
N ALA A 49 3.69 1.24 12.82
CA ALA A 49 3.05 0.27 11.93
C ALA A 49 3.99 -0.89 11.61
N LYS A 50 3.40 -2.05 11.39
CA LYS A 50 4.08 -3.20 10.79
C LYS A 50 3.83 -3.13 9.29
N VAL A 51 4.89 -3.27 8.49
CA VAL A 51 4.78 -3.13 7.04
C VAL A 51 4.97 -4.47 6.35
N ARG A 52 4.03 -4.79 5.48
CA ARG A 52 4.12 -5.89 4.52
C ARG A 52 4.19 -5.26 3.14
N ALA A 53 5.00 -5.82 2.25
CA ALA A 53 5.23 -5.18 0.96
C ALA A 53 5.30 -6.19 -0.18
N TYR A 54 4.86 -5.75 -1.35
CA TYR A 54 4.96 -6.53 -2.57
C TYR A 54 5.27 -5.62 -3.75
N ASP A 55 6.18 -6.08 -4.63
CA ASP A 55 6.50 -5.42 -5.89
C ASP A 55 6.83 -6.52 -6.91
N PRO A 56 6.33 -6.42 -8.15
CA PRO A 56 6.58 -7.47 -9.15
C PRO A 56 8.05 -7.73 -9.45
N THR A 57 8.92 -6.72 -9.36
CA THR A 57 10.35 -6.89 -9.75
C THR A 57 11.34 -6.34 -8.75
N GLY A 58 10.94 -5.43 -7.84
CA GLY A 58 11.88 -4.65 -7.05
C GLY A 58 12.18 -5.18 -5.64
N MET A 59 11.64 -6.33 -5.24
CA MET A 59 11.78 -6.78 -3.86
C MET A 59 13.23 -7.09 -3.46
N GLU A 60 14.03 -7.65 -4.36
CA GLU A 60 15.44 -7.95 -4.04
C GLU A 60 16.23 -6.67 -3.77
N GLN A 61 16.04 -5.64 -4.61
CA GLN A 61 16.68 -4.35 -4.39
C GLN A 61 16.16 -3.67 -3.12
N ALA A 62 14.87 -3.81 -2.84
CA ALA A 62 14.26 -3.22 -1.65
C ALA A 62 14.82 -3.83 -0.36
N LYS A 63 15.15 -5.11 -0.35
CA LYS A 63 15.68 -5.77 0.83
C LYS A 63 16.98 -5.15 1.32
N SER A 64 17.76 -4.54 0.44
CA SER A 64 19.04 -3.92 0.81
C SER A 64 18.87 -2.50 1.36
N VAL A 65 17.70 -1.87 1.18
CA VAL A 65 17.47 -0.48 1.60
C VAL A 65 16.33 -0.32 2.61
N LEU A 66 15.54 -1.37 2.84
CA LEU A 66 14.42 -1.35 3.80
C LEU A 66 14.63 -2.42 4.85
N ALA A 67 14.41 -2.07 6.12
CA ALA A 67 14.53 -2.99 7.24
C ALA A 67 13.15 -3.29 7.83
N ASN A 68 13.01 -4.49 8.42
CA ASN A 68 11.81 -4.89 9.16
C ASN A 68 10.53 -4.89 8.33
N VAL A 69 10.65 -5.21 7.04
CA VAL A 69 9.53 -5.32 6.12
C VAL A 69 9.30 -6.79 5.78
N ALA A 70 8.06 -7.24 5.84
CA ALA A 70 7.69 -8.58 5.40
C ALA A 70 7.40 -8.54 3.91
N PHE A 71 8.29 -9.10 3.09
CA PHE A 71 8.11 -9.15 1.65
C PHE A 71 7.22 -10.33 1.27
N CYS A 72 6.21 -10.08 0.46
CA CYS A 72 5.14 -11.02 0.17
C CYS A 72 5.19 -11.49 -1.29
N LYS A 73 4.52 -12.60 -1.58
CA LYS A 73 4.58 -13.23 -2.90
C LYS A 73 3.61 -12.61 -3.92
N ASP A 74 2.54 -11.98 -3.44
CA ASP A 74 1.57 -11.31 -4.29
C ASP A 74 0.78 -10.29 -3.46
N ALA A 75 -0.12 -9.56 -4.12
CA ALA A 75 -0.90 -8.52 -3.47
C ALA A 75 -1.84 -9.10 -2.39
N TYR A 76 -2.39 -10.28 -2.62
CA TYR A 76 -3.33 -10.88 -1.68
C TYR A 76 -2.63 -11.37 -0.42
N ASP A 77 -1.47 -11.99 -0.57
CA ASP A 77 -0.62 -12.36 0.55
C ASP A 77 -0.22 -11.12 1.36
N CYS A 78 0.15 -10.06 0.64
CA CYS A 78 0.53 -8.78 1.25
C CYS A 78 -0.62 -8.19 2.06
N ALA A 79 -1.84 -8.28 1.56
CA ALA A 79 -3.01 -7.70 2.19
C ALA A 79 -3.51 -8.49 3.41
N GLN A 80 -3.03 -9.70 3.62
CA GLN A 80 -3.52 -10.56 4.70
C GLN A 80 -3.35 -9.90 6.06
N GLY A 81 -4.47 -9.69 6.76
CA GLY A 81 -4.47 -9.07 8.09
C GLY A 81 -4.16 -7.58 8.09
N ALA A 82 -4.06 -6.95 6.93
CA ALA A 82 -3.71 -5.53 6.85
C ALA A 82 -4.88 -4.64 7.24
N SER A 83 -4.59 -3.57 7.97
CA SER A 83 -5.56 -2.53 8.32
C SER A 83 -5.73 -1.51 7.19
N ALA A 84 -4.75 -1.40 6.30
CA ALA A 84 -4.82 -0.55 5.12
C ALA A 84 -3.91 -1.11 4.04
N MET A 85 -4.24 -0.82 2.79
CA MET A 85 -3.40 -1.12 1.63
C MET A 85 -3.06 0.18 0.94
N VAL A 86 -1.78 0.38 0.61
CA VAL A 86 -1.27 1.63 0.03
C VAL A 86 -0.66 1.32 -1.33
N ILE A 87 -1.10 2.03 -2.36
CA ILE A 87 -0.55 1.92 -3.71
C ILE A 87 0.49 3.01 -3.89
N VAL A 88 1.76 2.62 -4.08
CA VAL A 88 2.88 3.55 -4.20
C VAL A 88 3.42 3.60 -5.62
N THR A 89 3.42 2.49 -6.35
CA THR A 89 3.85 2.42 -7.74
C THR A 89 2.69 1.89 -8.59
N GLU A 90 2.42 2.55 -9.72
CA GLU A 90 1.26 2.24 -10.56
C GLU A 90 1.49 1.09 -11.53
N TRP A 91 1.87 -0.10 -11.01
CA TRP A 91 1.97 -1.30 -11.84
C TRP A 91 0.61 -1.64 -12.44
N GLU A 92 0.62 -2.04 -13.72
CA GLU A 92 -0.62 -2.37 -14.43
C GLU A 92 -1.43 -3.46 -13.73
N GLN A 93 -0.76 -4.47 -13.19
CA GLN A 93 -1.45 -5.56 -12.52
C GLN A 93 -2.26 -5.13 -11.28
N PHE A 94 -1.93 -3.97 -10.69
CA PHE A 94 -2.69 -3.47 -9.54
C PHE A 94 -4.06 -2.94 -9.95
N ARG A 95 -4.24 -2.59 -11.22
CA ARG A 95 -5.55 -2.15 -11.71
C ARG A 95 -6.57 -3.28 -11.79
N ALA A 96 -6.10 -4.52 -11.86
CA ALA A 96 -6.93 -5.70 -12.03
C ALA A 96 -7.09 -6.53 -10.75
N LEU A 97 -6.88 -5.93 -9.58
CA LEU A 97 -7.02 -6.65 -8.32
C LEU A 97 -8.48 -7.02 -8.04
N ASP A 98 -8.66 -8.18 -7.44
CA ASP A 98 -9.97 -8.64 -6.99
C ASP A 98 -10.26 -8.06 -5.60
N PHE A 99 -11.01 -6.96 -5.55
CA PHE A 99 -11.28 -6.26 -4.30
C PHE A 99 -12.17 -7.06 -3.34
N ALA A 100 -13.03 -7.92 -3.85
CA ALA A 100 -13.82 -8.80 -2.99
C ALA A 100 -12.91 -9.77 -2.23
N ARG A 101 -11.90 -10.30 -2.91
CA ARG A 101 -10.92 -11.20 -2.29
C ARG A 101 -10.04 -10.44 -1.28
N LEU A 102 -9.61 -9.24 -1.64
CA LEU A 102 -8.82 -8.40 -0.74
C LEU A 102 -9.58 -8.09 0.54
N LYS A 103 -10.85 -7.72 0.42
CA LYS A 103 -11.69 -7.40 1.57
C LYS A 103 -11.81 -8.58 2.53
N LYS A 104 -11.84 -9.81 2.01
CA LYS A 104 -11.93 -11.01 2.85
C LYS A 104 -10.67 -11.26 3.68
N VAL A 105 -9.49 -10.90 3.18
CA VAL A 105 -8.22 -11.20 3.86
C VAL A 105 -7.72 -10.04 4.71
N MET A 106 -8.18 -8.81 4.44
CA MET A 106 -7.79 -7.63 5.20
C MET A 106 -8.56 -7.53 6.51
N GLU A 107 -7.92 -6.93 7.52
CA GLU A 107 -8.61 -6.60 8.77
C GLU A 107 -9.63 -5.48 8.57
N ARG A 108 -9.28 -4.48 7.75
CA ARG A 108 -10.15 -3.36 7.41
C ARG A 108 -10.08 -3.09 5.91
N PRO A 109 -11.20 -2.77 5.25
CA PRO A 109 -11.20 -2.47 3.82
C PRO A 109 -10.84 -1.01 3.56
N VAL A 110 -9.57 -0.66 3.77
CA VAL A 110 -9.07 0.71 3.58
C VAL A 110 -8.01 0.69 2.48
N LEU A 111 -8.19 1.53 1.45
CA LEU A 111 -7.26 1.67 0.34
C LEU A 111 -6.80 3.11 0.24
N VAL A 112 -5.48 3.31 0.33
CA VAL A 112 -4.86 4.61 0.14
C VAL A 112 -4.10 4.56 -1.19
N ASP A 113 -4.58 5.30 -2.18
CA ASP A 113 -4.06 5.27 -3.54
C ASP A 113 -3.24 6.54 -3.79
N LEU A 114 -1.93 6.43 -3.70
CA LEU A 114 -1.04 7.57 -3.86
C LEU A 114 -0.73 7.87 -5.33
N ARG A 115 -1.25 7.05 -6.25
CA ARG A 115 -1.01 7.21 -7.69
C ARG A 115 -2.27 7.50 -8.50
N ASN A 116 -3.44 7.53 -7.82
CA ASN A 116 -4.73 7.83 -8.47
C ASN A 116 -5.06 6.88 -9.62
N ILE A 117 -4.82 5.58 -9.43
CA ILE A 117 -5.02 4.60 -10.50
C ILE A 117 -6.43 4.00 -10.53
N TYR A 118 -7.24 4.28 -9.52
CA TYR A 118 -8.59 3.74 -9.43
C TYR A 118 -9.64 4.84 -9.54
N ARG A 119 -10.85 4.44 -9.94
CA ARG A 119 -12.01 5.33 -9.89
C ARG A 119 -12.60 5.24 -8.48
N PRO A 120 -12.77 6.37 -7.77
CA PRO A 120 -13.27 6.35 -6.40
C PRO A 120 -14.62 5.65 -6.24
N GLU A 121 -15.55 5.88 -7.16
CA GLU A 121 -16.88 5.27 -7.10
C GLU A 121 -16.85 3.76 -7.30
N GLU A 122 -15.90 3.25 -8.09
CA GLU A 122 -15.74 1.81 -8.27
C GLU A 122 -15.22 1.14 -6.99
N ILE A 123 -14.22 1.75 -6.37
CA ILE A 123 -13.65 1.22 -5.12
C ILE A 123 -14.69 1.28 -3.99
N ALA A 124 -15.47 2.36 -3.93
CA ALA A 124 -16.53 2.48 -2.93
C ALA A 124 -17.61 1.40 -3.08
N ARG A 125 -17.90 0.99 -4.31
CA ARG A 125 -18.86 -0.10 -4.56
C ARG A 125 -18.40 -1.43 -3.97
N HIS A 126 -17.10 -1.63 -3.85
CA HIS A 126 -16.55 -2.82 -3.20
C HIS A 126 -16.56 -2.74 -1.68
N GLY A 127 -17.06 -1.66 -1.12
CA GLY A 127 -17.13 -1.48 0.32
C GLY A 127 -15.84 -1.00 0.96
N PHE A 128 -14.90 -0.44 0.18
CA PHE A 128 -13.66 0.10 0.68
C PHE A 128 -13.78 1.57 1.04
N VAL A 129 -13.10 1.97 2.11
CA VAL A 129 -12.79 3.38 2.38
C VAL A 129 -11.62 3.75 1.48
N TYR A 130 -11.81 4.74 0.61
CA TYR A 130 -10.82 5.10 -0.41
C TYR A 130 -10.31 6.53 -0.19
N GLU A 131 -8.99 6.64 -0.09
CA GLU A 131 -8.30 7.92 -0.02
C GLU A 131 -7.32 8.02 -1.18
N SER A 132 -7.20 9.17 -1.80
CA SER A 132 -6.24 9.37 -2.88
C SER A 132 -5.64 10.77 -2.84
N VAL A 133 -4.53 10.94 -3.56
CA VAL A 133 -3.82 12.21 -3.60
C VAL A 133 -4.61 13.21 -4.44
N GLY A 134 -4.88 14.40 -3.87
CA GLY A 134 -5.53 15.48 -4.61
C GLY A 134 -6.99 15.27 -4.94
N ARG A 135 -7.66 14.27 -4.34
CA ARG A 135 -9.08 14.01 -4.56
C ARG A 135 -9.86 14.12 -3.26
N ALA A 136 -11.15 14.45 -3.38
CA ALA A 136 -12.03 14.43 -2.24
C ALA A 136 -12.23 13.00 -1.72
N ARG A 137 -12.42 12.89 -0.41
CA ARG A 137 -12.72 11.61 0.22
C ARG A 137 -14.07 11.09 -0.26
N LYS A 138 -14.15 9.79 -0.51
CA LYS A 138 -15.39 9.12 -0.88
C LYS A 138 -15.90 8.23 0.24
#